data_b5554bcc5e8dbf96d7e2b133ee53fa9f
#
_entry.id   b5554bcc5e8dbf96d7e2b133ee53fa9f
#
_cell.length_a   1.000
_cell.length_b   1.000
_cell.length_c   1.000
_cell.angle_alpha   90.00
_cell.angle_beta   90.00
_cell.angle_gamma   90.00
#
_symmetry.space_group_name_H-M   'P 1'
#
loop_
_entity.id
_entity.type
_entity.pdbx_description
1 polymer ?
#
loop_
_entity_poly.entity_id
_entity_poly.type
_entity_poly.pdbx_seq_one_letter_code
_entity_poly.pdbx_strand_id
1 'polypeptide(L)'
;MNTNYCNLSTKTYNLMIFMLKKKEKKENKTVGETVLEDTLKTIQTKFGEGSIMKFGDAPKVNINVIPTGSIGLDMALGVGGIPRGRIIEIFGPESSGKTTLSLHIVAEAQKKGGVCAYIDAEHAMDPDYTKKLGVNINDLLISQPDNGEQALEIVESLVRTGKIDVVVVDSVAALTPKDEIEGDMGAYH
;
A
#
# COMPACT_ATOMS: atom_id res chain seq x y z
N MET A 1 -11.40 -22.37 39.54
CA MET A 1 -10.95 -22.39 38.14
C MET A 1 -11.38 -21.09 37.50
N ASN A 2 -10.48 -20.11 37.48
CA ASN A 2 -10.76 -18.77 36.90
C ASN A 2 -10.15 -18.74 35.50
N THR A 3 -10.99 -18.66 34.49
CA THR A 3 -10.58 -18.39 33.11
C THR A 3 -10.69 -16.90 32.85
N ASN A 4 -9.56 -16.22 32.88
CA ASN A 4 -9.44 -14.83 32.43
C ASN A 4 -9.53 -14.79 30.90
N TYR A 5 -10.66 -14.29 30.38
CA TYR A 5 -10.76 -13.90 28.98
C TYR A 5 -10.07 -12.57 28.78
N CYS A 6 -9.06 -12.60 27.94
CA CYS A 6 -8.35 -11.43 27.44
C CYS A 6 -9.34 -10.55 26.65
N ASN A 7 -9.63 -9.35 27.15
CA ASN A 7 -10.42 -8.34 26.48
C ASN A 7 -9.60 -7.74 25.32
N LEU A 8 -9.75 -8.27 24.13
CA LEU A 8 -9.36 -7.59 22.90
C LEU A 8 -10.38 -6.46 22.66
N SER A 9 -9.94 -5.23 22.91
CA SER A 9 -10.65 -4.02 22.51
C SER A 9 -10.75 -3.97 20.98
N THR A 10 -11.80 -4.55 20.43
CA THR A 10 -12.20 -4.33 19.04
C THR A 10 -12.69 -2.88 18.92
N LYS A 11 -11.89 -2.01 18.33
CA LYS A 11 -12.37 -0.72 17.84
C LYS A 11 -13.40 -1.00 16.73
N THR A 12 -14.65 -1.00 17.12
CA THR A 12 -15.78 -1.12 16.20
C THR A 12 -15.92 0.22 15.48
N TYR A 13 -15.60 0.26 14.20
CA TYR A 13 -15.95 1.40 13.35
C TYR A 13 -17.45 1.32 13.09
N ASN A 14 -18.22 2.23 13.70
CA ASN A 14 -19.64 2.35 13.45
C ASN A 14 -19.89 2.92 12.07
N LEU A 15 -20.27 2.08 11.13
CA LEU A 15 -20.81 2.51 9.85
C LEU A 15 -22.26 2.97 10.07
N MET A 16 -22.48 4.28 9.98
CA MET A 16 -23.82 4.85 10.14
C MET A 16 -24.53 4.86 8.79
N ILE A 17 -25.45 3.90 8.59
CA ILE A 17 -26.28 3.81 7.39
C ILE A 17 -27.62 4.47 7.69
N PHE A 18 -27.90 5.59 7.04
CA PHE A 18 -29.21 6.24 7.09
C PHE A 18 -30.13 5.63 6.02
N MET A 19 -31.09 4.83 6.44
CA MET A 19 -32.19 4.39 5.56
C MET A 19 -33.33 5.39 5.63
N LEU A 20 -33.47 6.21 4.60
CA LEU A 20 -34.60 7.10 4.45
C LEU A 20 -35.77 6.33 3.85
N LYS A 21 -36.91 6.30 4.56
CA LYS A 21 -38.15 5.71 4.06
C LYS A 21 -38.60 6.49 2.80
N LYS A 22 -38.62 5.81 1.66
CA LYS A 22 -39.24 6.31 0.44
C LYS A 22 -40.71 6.46 0.67
N LYS A 23 -41.23 7.69 0.71
CA LYS A 23 -42.67 7.93 0.63
C LYS A 23 -43.14 7.51 -0.76
N GLU A 24 -43.94 6.47 -0.87
CA GLU A 24 -44.64 6.13 -2.10
C GLU A 24 -45.61 7.28 -2.43
N LYS A 25 -45.24 8.13 -3.36
CA LYS A 25 -46.15 8.96 -4.13
C LYS A 25 -46.02 8.52 -5.58
N LYS A 26 -47.09 7.87 -6.06
CA LYS A 26 -47.38 7.78 -7.49
C LYS A 26 -47.61 9.21 -7.97
N GLU A 27 -46.59 9.84 -8.60
CA GLU A 27 -46.74 10.98 -9.47
C GLU A 27 -45.45 11.27 -10.23
N ASN A 28 -45.55 11.25 -11.55
CA ASN A 28 -44.67 11.77 -12.59
C ASN A 28 -43.15 11.63 -12.42
N LYS A 29 -42.59 10.64 -13.13
CA LYS A 29 -41.14 10.38 -13.28
C LYS A 29 -40.30 11.59 -13.71
N THR A 30 -40.89 12.58 -14.39
CA THR A 30 -40.21 13.76 -14.93
C THR A 30 -39.88 14.83 -13.90
N VAL A 31 -40.71 15.03 -12.88
CA VAL A 31 -40.48 16.09 -11.88
C VAL A 31 -39.44 15.69 -10.84
N GLY A 32 -39.34 14.41 -10.51
CA GLY A 32 -38.34 13.92 -9.55
C GLY A 32 -36.91 13.91 -10.10
N GLU A 33 -36.74 13.72 -11.40
CA GLU A 33 -35.43 13.73 -12.08
C GLU A 33 -34.86 15.15 -12.16
N THR A 34 -35.69 16.15 -12.50
CA THR A 34 -35.26 17.57 -12.56
C THR A 34 -34.84 18.10 -11.19
N VAL A 35 -35.56 17.76 -10.10
CA VAL A 35 -35.20 18.20 -8.75
C VAL A 35 -33.86 17.58 -8.30
N LEU A 36 -33.59 16.34 -8.65
CA LEU A 36 -32.30 15.72 -8.36
C LEU A 36 -31.14 16.38 -9.13
N GLU A 37 -31.34 16.63 -10.42
CA GLU A 37 -30.33 17.29 -11.27
C GLU A 37 -30.03 18.71 -10.78
N ASP A 38 -31.02 19.48 -10.39
CA ASP A 38 -30.83 20.82 -9.85
C ASP A 38 -30.09 20.80 -8.50
N THR A 39 -30.38 19.80 -7.68
CA THR A 39 -29.66 19.61 -6.42
C THR A 39 -28.20 19.25 -6.67
N LEU A 40 -27.91 18.36 -7.63
CA LEU A 40 -26.54 18.00 -8.01
C LEU A 40 -25.77 19.22 -8.53
N LYS A 41 -26.38 20.05 -9.39
CA LYS A 41 -25.78 21.30 -9.87
C LYS A 41 -25.48 22.28 -8.74
N THR A 42 -26.40 22.40 -7.77
CA THR A 42 -26.22 23.27 -6.61
C THR A 42 -25.03 22.81 -5.77
N ILE A 43 -24.87 21.50 -5.55
CA ILE A 43 -23.74 20.92 -4.83
C ILE A 43 -22.43 21.19 -5.58
N GLN A 44 -22.40 20.97 -6.91
CA GLN A 44 -21.23 21.23 -7.72
C GLN A 44 -20.84 22.71 -7.75
N THR A 45 -21.84 23.62 -7.79
CA THR A 45 -21.60 25.06 -7.75
C THR A 45 -21.01 25.49 -6.40
N LYS A 46 -21.48 24.89 -5.30
CA LYS A 46 -21.06 25.26 -3.94
C LYS A 46 -19.71 24.66 -3.54
N PHE A 47 -19.40 23.45 -3.98
CA PHE A 47 -18.24 22.67 -3.51
C PHE A 47 -17.22 22.36 -4.61
N GLY A 48 -17.48 22.79 -5.86
CA GLY A 48 -16.63 22.57 -7.02
C GLY A 48 -17.09 21.40 -7.90
N GLU A 49 -16.69 21.46 -9.18
CA GLU A 49 -16.90 20.36 -10.13
C GLU A 49 -16.21 19.11 -9.63
N GLY A 50 -16.93 17.97 -9.64
CA GLY A 50 -16.41 16.70 -9.11
C GLY A 50 -16.72 16.41 -7.65
N SER A 51 -17.31 17.36 -6.89
CA SER A 51 -17.72 17.14 -5.50
C SER A 51 -18.80 16.07 -5.36
N ILE A 52 -19.59 15.85 -6.40
CA ILE A 52 -20.58 14.79 -6.52
C ILE A 52 -20.68 14.32 -7.96
N MET A 53 -20.66 13.01 -8.19
CA MET A 53 -20.80 12.39 -9.51
C MET A 53 -21.45 11.01 -9.36
N LYS A 54 -22.01 10.48 -10.44
CA LYS A 54 -22.40 9.07 -10.47
C LYS A 54 -21.14 8.23 -10.53
N PHE A 55 -21.06 7.20 -9.71
CA PHE A 55 -19.87 6.34 -9.66
C PHE A 55 -19.49 5.70 -11.01
N GLY A 56 -20.50 5.42 -11.85
CA GLY A 56 -20.29 4.91 -13.21
C GLY A 56 -19.69 5.93 -14.19
N ASP A 57 -19.82 7.23 -13.90
CA ASP A 57 -19.30 8.32 -14.73
C ASP A 57 -17.87 8.71 -14.29
N ALA A 58 -17.37 8.13 -13.19
CA ALA A 58 -16.01 8.37 -12.74
C ALA A 58 -15.01 7.93 -13.82
N PRO A 59 -14.03 8.79 -14.18
CA PRO A 59 -13.05 8.43 -15.19
C PRO A 59 -12.28 7.18 -14.75
N LYS A 60 -12.20 6.16 -15.64
CA LYS A 60 -11.37 4.99 -15.41
C LYS A 60 -9.91 5.45 -15.43
N VAL A 61 -9.30 5.52 -14.27
CA VAL A 61 -7.88 5.83 -14.14
C VAL A 61 -7.10 4.61 -14.63
N ASN A 62 -6.33 4.78 -15.69
CA ASN A 62 -5.40 3.75 -16.13
C ASN A 62 -4.21 3.74 -15.16
N ILE A 63 -4.20 2.77 -14.23
CA ILE A 63 -3.19 2.67 -13.19
C ILE A 63 -2.00 1.90 -13.77
N ASN A 64 -0.82 2.55 -13.79
CA ASN A 64 0.41 1.86 -14.15
C ASN A 64 0.85 0.95 -12.99
N VAL A 65 1.08 -0.34 -13.28
CA VAL A 65 1.36 -1.37 -12.28
C VAL A 65 2.61 -2.17 -12.59
N ILE A 66 3.18 -2.75 -11.55
CA ILE A 66 4.21 -3.78 -11.61
C ILE A 66 3.53 -5.11 -11.22
N PRO A 67 3.56 -6.15 -12.06
CA PRO A 67 3.03 -7.46 -11.71
C PRO A 67 3.70 -8.03 -10.46
N THR A 68 2.99 -8.82 -9.70
CA THR A 68 3.55 -9.50 -8.52
C THR A 68 4.31 -10.79 -8.86
N GLY A 69 4.21 -11.25 -10.11
CA GLY A 69 4.70 -12.57 -10.53
C GLY A 69 3.69 -13.69 -10.27
N SER A 70 2.59 -13.39 -9.58
CA SER A 70 1.49 -14.33 -9.35
C SER A 70 0.22 -13.86 -10.06
N ILE A 71 -0.21 -14.58 -11.08
CA ILE A 71 -1.43 -14.27 -11.85
C ILE A 71 -2.65 -14.19 -10.94
N GLY A 72 -2.76 -15.12 -9.96
CA GLY A 72 -3.88 -15.13 -9.03
C GLY A 72 -3.92 -13.89 -8.14
N LEU A 73 -2.77 -13.44 -7.65
CA LEU A 73 -2.68 -12.23 -6.84
C LEU A 73 -2.94 -10.97 -7.67
N ASP A 74 -2.39 -10.90 -8.89
CA ASP A 74 -2.60 -9.78 -9.81
C ASP A 74 -4.10 -9.61 -10.15
N MET A 75 -4.80 -10.72 -10.36
CA MET A 75 -6.26 -10.73 -10.57
C MET A 75 -7.02 -10.28 -9.32
N ALA A 76 -6.62 -10.76 -8.13
CA ALA A 76 -7.26 -10.41 -6.87
C ALA A 76 -7.09 -8.93 -6.51
N LEU A 77 -5.96 -8.31 -6.89
CA LEU A 77 -5.72 -6.88 -6.74
C LEU A 77 -6.60 -6.01 -7.65
N GLY A 78 -7.23 -6.59 -8.67
CA GLY A 78 -8.17 -5.92 -9.56
C GLY A 78 -7.55 -4.98 -10.59
N VAL A 79 -6.31 -4.53 -10.38
CA VAL A 79 -5.58 -3.64 -11.30
C VAL A 79 -4.44 -4.34 -12.04
N GLY A 80 -4.23 -5.63 -11.79
CA GLY A 80 -3.23 -6.46 -12.47
C GLY A 80 -1.81 -6.33 -11.92
N GLY A 81 -1.65 -5.92 -10.68
CA GLY A 81 -0.36 -5.83 -10.00
C GLY A 81 -0.30 -4.74 -8.94
N ILE A 82 0.91 -4.41 -8.51
CA ILE A 82 1.19 -3.37 -7.52
C ILE A 82 1.18 -1.99 -8.20
N PRO A 83 0.36 -1.03 -7.73
CA PRO A 83 0.27 0.30 -8.35
C PRO A 83 1.55 1.12 -8.11
N ARG A 84 2.06 1.74 -9.18
CA ARG A 84 3.21 2.66 -9.09
C ARG A 84 2.84 3.93 -8.34
N GLY A 85 3.84 4.54 -7.68
CA GLY A 85 3.68 5.79 -6.95
C GLY A 85 2.86 5.64 -5.66
N ARG A 86 2.84 4.44 -5.08
CA ARG A 86 2.17 4.13 -3.80
C ARG A 86 3.14 3.45 -2.84
N ILE A 87 2.90 3.67 -1.56
CA ILE A 87 3.50 2.88 -0.49
C ILE A 87 2.61 1.67 -0.28
N ILE A 88 3.20 0.48 -0.33
CA ILE A 88 2.51 -0.80 -0.18
C ILE A 88 3.08 -1.50 1.05
N GLU A 89 2.22 -1.88 1.95
CA GLU A 89 2.58 -2.70 3.11
C GLU A 89 2.26 -4.17 2.83
N ILE A 90 3.24 -5.04 3.03
CA ILE A 90 3.08 -6.50 2.98
C ILE A 90 3.33 -7.02 4.39
N PHE A 91 2.32 -7.57 5.03
CA PHE A 91 2.40 -8.04 6.40
C PHE A 91 1.91 -9.49 6.54
N GLY A 92 2.37 -10.14 7.60
CA GLY A 92 2.03 -11.53 7.90
C GLY A 92 3.01 -12.15 8.88
N PRO A 93 2.75 -13.37 9.38
CA PRO A 93 3.66 -14.06 10.29
C PRO A 93 5.02 -14.35 9.63
N GLU A 94 5.98 -14.72 10.44
CA GLU A 94 7.28 -15.19 9.95
C GLU A 94 7.09 -16.36 8.97
N SER A 95 8.01 -16.48 8.01
CA SER A 95 7.99 -17.54 6.98
C SER A 95 6.72 -17.57 6.10
N SER A 96 5.91 -16.51 6.09
CA SER A 96 4.69 -16.42 5.24
C SER A 96 4.96 -16.06 3.78
N GLY A 97 6.23 -15.80 3.41
CA GLY A 97 6.63 -15.48 2.03
C GLY A 97 6.65 -13.99 1.70
N LYS A 98 6.67 -13.09 2.70
CA LYS A 98 6.76 -11.62 2.47
C LYS A 98 7.97 -11.25 1.63
N THR A 99 9.16 -11.67 2.04
CA THR A 99 10.42 -11.47 1.31
C THR A 99 10.38 -12.08 -0.09
N THR A 100 9.83 -13.30 -0.22
CA THR A 100 9.67 -13.98 -1.51
C THR A 100 8.80 -13.15 -2.47
N LEU A 101 7.67 -12.64 -1.99
CA LEU A 101 6.77 -11.82 -2.79
C LEU A 101 7.42 -10.50 -3.20
N SER A 102 8.12 -9.82 -2.30
CA SER A 102 8.83 -8.57 -2.60
C SER A 102 9.92 -8.78 -3.66
N LEU A 103 10.67 -9.89 -3.58
CA LEU A 103 11.69 -10.23 -4.59
C LEU A 103 11.08 -10.56 -5.95
N HIS A 104 9.90 -11.20 -6.00
CA HIS A 104 9.18 -11.41 -7.27
C HIS A 104 8.76 -10.07 -7.89
N ILE A 105 8.26 -9.12 -7.09
CA ILE A 105 7.92 -7.77 -7.58
C ILE A 105 9.15 -7.07 -8.15
N VAL A 106 10.30 -7.18 -7.46
CA VAL A 106 11.59 -6.66 -7.95
C VAL A 106 11.96 -7.30 -9.30
N ALA A 107 11.87 -8.62 -9.40
CA ALA A 107 12.17 -9.35 -10.64
C ALA A 107 11.27 -8.89 -11.80
N GLU A 108 9.96 -8.73 -11.55
CA GLU A 108 9.02 -8.25 -12.57
C GLU A 108 9.26 -6.78 -12.96
N ALA A 109 9.70 -5.94 -12.02
CA ALA A 109 10.10 -4.57 -12.33
C ALA A 109 11.36 -4.55 -13.21
N GLN A 110 12.39 -5.34 -12.87
CA GLN A 110 13.63 -5.44 -13.64
C GLN A 110 13.40 -5.98 -15.06
N LYS A 111 12.49 -6.94 -15.26
CA LYS A 111 12.09 -7.43 -16.59
C LYS A 111 11.54 -6.33 -17.50
N LYS A 112 10.99 -5.26 -16.91
CA LYS A 112 10.51 -4.07 -17.62
C LYS A 112 11.59 -2.97 -17.74
N GLY A 113 12.83 -3.26 -17.37
CA GLY A 113 13.93 -2.30 -17.37
C GLY A 113 13.92 -1.34 -16.18
N GLY A 114 13.16 -1.65 -15.14
CA GLY A 114 13.08 -0.82 -13.92
C GLY A 114 14.31 -0.96 -13.04
N VAL A 115 14.70 0.15 -12.41
CA VAL A 115 15.79 0.22 -11.43
C VAL A 115 15.21 -0.05 -10.06
N CYS A 116 15.79 -1.01 -9.32
CA CYS A 116 15.28 -1.46 -8.04
C CYS A 116 16.34 -1.34 -6.94
N ALA A 117 15.89 -1.00 -5.73
CA ALA A 117 16.71 -0.99 -4.53
C ALA A 117 16.07 -1.84 -3.43
N TYR A 118 16.91 -2.47 -2.63
CA TYR A 118 16.51 -3.30 -1.51
C TYR A 118 17.27 -2.88 -0.25
N ILE A 119 16.55 -2.49 0.76
CA ILE A 119 17.06 -2.12 2.07
C ILE A 119 16.83 -3.33 2.99
N ASP A 120 17.90 -4.09 3.20
CA ASP A 120 17.90 -5.32 3.99
C ASP A 120 18.28 -5.01 5.45
N ALA A 121 17.29 -4.59 6.22
CA ALA A 121 17.47 -4.26 7.64
C ALA A 121 17.61 -5.51 8.53
N GLU A 122 17.24 -6.69 8.03
CA GLU A 122 17.40 -7.97 8.75
C GLU A 122 18.76 -8.62 8.46
N HIS A 123 19.53 -8.11 7.48
CA HIS A 123 20.81 -8.70 7.02
C HIS A 123 20.68 -10.18 6.61
N ALA A 124 19.53 -10.55 6.07
CA ALA A 124 19.13 -11.93 5.83
C ALA A 124 19.00 -12.30 4.34
N MET A 125 19.32 -11.38 3.43
CA MET A 125 19.19 -11.63 2.00
C MET A 125 20.20 -12.68 1.52
N ASP A 126 19.68 -13.77 0.94
CA ASP A 126 20.46 -14.80 0.26
C ASP A 126 20.54 -14.49 -1.26
N PRO A 127 21.75 -14.23 -1.81
CA PRO A 127 21.93 -13.94 -3.22
C PRO A 127 21.53 -15.10 -4.15
N ASP A 128 21.78 -16.35 -3.74
CA ASP A 128 21.46 -17.52 -4.55
C ASP A 128 19.94 -17.74 -4.63
N TYR A 129 19.25 -17.55 -3.51
CA TYR A 129 17.79 -17.59 -3.47
C TYR A 129 17.19 -16.46 -4.30
N THR A 130 17.68 -15.23 -4.13
CA THR A 130 17.25 -14.03 -4.86
C THR A 130 17.36 -14.24 -6.37
N LYS A 131 18.49 -14.80 -6.82
CA LYS A 131 18.72 -15.13 -8.23
C LYS A 131 17.75 -16.21 -8.75
N LYS A 132 17.43 -17.23 -7.94
CA LYS A 132 16.47 -18.29 -8.30
C LYS A 132 15.06 -17.75 -8.50
N LEU A 133 14.69 -16.67 -7.80
CA LEU A 133 13.41 -15.98 -7.97
C LEU A 133 13.35 -15.10 -9.22
N GLY A 134 14.46 -15.01 -9.96
CA GLY A 134 14.53 -14.28 -11.24
C GLY A 134 15.03 -12.84 -11.12
N VAL A 135 15.53 -12.44 -9.95
CA VAL A 135 16.14 -11.12 -9.77
C VAL A 135 17.54 -11.11 -10.41
N ASN A 136 17.83 -10.07 -11.20
CA ASN A 136 19.19 -9.78 -11.64
C ASN A 136 19.94 -9.10 -10.48
N ILE A 137 20.74 -9.87 -9.77
CA ILE A 137 21.49 -9.38 -8.61
C ILE A 137 22.58 -8.36 -8.97
N ASN A 138 23.05 -8.34 -10.21
CA ASN A 138 24.07 -7.40 -10.66
C ASN A 138 23.51 -5.97 -10.83
N ASP A 139 22.21 -5.85 -11.07
CA ASP A 139 21.52 -4.58 -11.28
C ASP A 139 20.66 -4.18 -10.07
N LEU A 140 20.64 -5.00 -9.01
CA LEU A 140 19.93 -4.69 -7.77
C LEU A 140 20.82 -3.86 -6.84
N LEU A 141 20.35 -2.66 -6.50
CA LEU A 141 20.98 -1.87 -5.44
C LEU A 141 20.60 -2.46 -4.09
N ILE A 142 21.59 -2.80 -3.28
CA ILE A 142 21.36 -3.32 -1.93
C ILE A 142 22.02 -2.41 -0.90
N SER A 143 21.33 -2.18 0.21
CA SER A 143 21.85 -1.51 1.39
C SER A 143 21.49 -2.28 2.64
N GLN A 144 22.42 -2.36 3.57
CA GLN A 144 22.25 -3.01 4.89
C GLN A 144 22.57 -1.95 5.96
N PRO A 145 21.59 -1.13 6.33
CA PRO A 145 21.80 -0.04 7.28
C PRO A 145 21.97 -0.56 8.71
N ASP A 146 22.74 0.18 9.51
CA ASP A 146 23.00 -0.15 10.91
C ASP A 146 21.85 0.25 11.85
N ASN A 147 21.04 1.22 11.45
CA ASN A 147 19.91 1.75 12.23
C ASN A 147 18.78 2.27 11.33
N GLY A 148 17.64 2.57 11.96
CA GLY A 148 16.43 3.01 11.25
C GLY A 148 16.59 4.36 10.56
N GLU A 149 17.26 5.32 11.19
CA GLU A 149 17.49 6.66 10.63
C GLU A 149 18.30 6.57 9.34
N GLN A 150 19.38 5.80 9.35
CA GLN A 150 20.22 5.57 8.16
C GLN A 150 19.42 4.90 7.04
N ALA A 151 18.58 3.91 7.37
CA ALA A 151 17.70 3.27 6.39
C ALA A 151 16.78 4.28 5.71
N LEU A 152 16.12 5.14 6.50
CA LEU A 152 15.19 6.14 5.99
C LEU A 152 15.89 7.24 5.15
N GLU A 153 17.07 7.69 5.55
CA GLU A 153 17.88 8.65 4.78
C GLU A 153 18.30 8.07 3.42
N ILE A 154 18.67 6.80 3.38
CA ILE A 154 19.00 6.10 2.13
C ILE A 154 17.77 6.01 1.24
N VAL A 155 16.62 5.59 1.77
CA VAL A 155 15.35 5.53 1.02
C VAL A 155 14.99 6.91 0.47
N GLU A 156 15.03 7.96 1.30
CA GLU A 156 14.74 9.32 0.87
C GLU A 156 15.66 9.76 -0.27
N SER A 157 16.95 9.53 -0.13
CA SER A 157 17.95 9.89 -1.13
C SER A 157 17.68 9.19 -2.47
N LEU A 158 17.36 7.90 -2.44
CA LEU A 158 17.03 7.11 -3.63
C LEU A 158 15.74 7.61 -4.29
N VAL A 159 14.68 7.83 -3.52
CA VAL A 159 13.38 8.28 -4.03
C VAL A 159 13.50 9.69 -4.65
N ARG A 160 14.27 10.60 -4.05
CA ARG A 160 14.51 11.96 -4.56
C ARG A 160 15.16 11.98 -5.94
N THR A 161 15.88 10.94 -6.35
CA THR A 161 16.45 10.86 -7.69
C THR A 161 15.41 10.80 -8.80
N GLY A 162 14.19 10.30 -8.48
CA GLY A 162 13.15 10.03 -9.47
C GLY A 162 13.52 8.96 -10.50
N LYS A 163 14.56 8.17 -10.24
CA LYS A 163 15.09 7.15 -11.16
C LYS A 163 14.82 5.71 -10.69
N ILE A 164 14.34 5.55 -9.47
CA ILE A 164 14.07 4.25 -8.87
C ILE A 164 12.61 3.89 -9.10
N ASP A 165 12.35 2.68 -9.58
CA ASP A 165 11.01 2.14 -9.84
C ASP A 165 10.43 1.41 -8.63
N VAL A 166 11.28 0.69 -7.89
CA VAL A 166 10.90 -0.06 -6.69
C VAL A 166 11.96 0.12 -5.61
N VAL A 167 11.52 0.47 -4.41
CA VAL A 167 12.32 0.37 -3.19
C VAL A 167 11.61 -0.60 -2.25
N VAL A 168 12.33 -1.61 -1.80
CA VAL A 168 11.86 -2.54 -0.76
C VAL A 168 12.58 -2.23 0.54
N VAL A 169 11.87 -2.23 1.65
CA VAL A 169 12.43 -2.17 3.01
C VAL A 169 12.00 -3.44 3.73
N ASP A 170 12.94 -4.31 4.03
CA ASP A 170 12.69 -5.62 4.67
C ASP A 170 13.56 -5.76 5.93
N SER A 171 12.99 -5.67 7.12
CA SER A 171 11.62 -5.29 7.41
C SER A 171 11.60 -4.02 8.28
N VAL A 172 10.45 -3.30 8.27
CA VAL A 172 10.26 -2.13 9.13
C VAL A 172 10.42 -2.48 10.62
N ALA A 173 10.06 -3.70 11.00
CA ALA A 173 10.21 -4.19 12.38
C ALA A 173 11.68 -4.32 12.83
N ALA A 174 12.62 -4.42 11.90
CA ALA A 174 14.06 -4.51 12.17
C ALA A 174 14.75 -3.13 12.23
N LEU A 175 14.02 -2.05 11.94
CA LEU A 175 14.54 -0.68 12.00
C LEU A 175 14.64 -0.21 13.45
N THR A 176 15.79 -0.47 14.08
CA THR A 176 16.07 -0.03 15.45
C THR A 176 16.56 1.41 15.44
N PRO A 177 15.99 2.30 16.27
CA PRO A 177 16.47 3.67 16.42
C PRO A 177 17.93 3.71 16.90
N LYS A 178 18.69 4.70 16.43
CA LYS A 178 20.10 4.87 16.80
C LYS A 178 20.28 5.02 18.32
N ASP A 179 19.42 5.78 18.95
CA ASP A 179 19.47 6.02 20.41
C ASP A 179 19.26 4.74 21.21
N GLU A 180 18.50 3.77 20.68
CA GLU A 180 18.29 2.46 21.31
C GLU A 180 19.53 1.57 21.16
N ILE A 181 20.29 1.72 20.09
CA ILE A 181 21.53 0.96 19.85
C ILE A 181 22.68 1.52 20.70
N GLU A 182 22.80 2.85 20.82
CA GLU A 182 23.89 3.54 21.53
C GLU A 182 23.56 3.82 23.01
N GLY A 183 22.31 3.60 23.44
CA GLY A 183 21.85 3.86 24.81
C GLY A 183 22.34 2.82 25.83
N ASP A 184 22.40 3.24 27.10
CA ASP A 184 22.69 2.34 28.21
C ASP A 184 21.55 1.33 28.43
N MET A 185 21.89 0.08 28.71
CA MET A 185 20.89 -0.97 29.03
C MET A 185 20.04 -0.55 30.22
N GLY A 186 18.73 -0.31 29.99
CA GLY A 186 17.75 0.09 31.00
C GLY A 186 17.40 1.57 31.05
N ALA A 187 17.88 2.40 30.11
CA ALA A 187 17.37 3.74 29.92
C ALA A 187 15.93 3.70 29.39
N TYR A 188 15.04 4.45 30.04
CA TYR A 188 13.67 4.63 29.53
C TYR A 188 13.69 5.63 28.35
N HIS A 189 13.18 5.19 27.22
CA HIS A 189 12.97 6.01 26.03
C HIS A 189 11.49 6.33 25.81
#